data_987bc554def120637c0bd27e92f07b86
#
_entry.id   987bc554def120637c0bd27e92f07b86
#
_cell.length_a   1.000
_cell.length_b   1.000
_cell.length_c   1.000
_cell.angle_alpha   90.00
_cell.angle_beta   90.00
_cell.angle_gamma   90.00
#
_symmetry.space_group_name_H-M   'P 1'
#
loop_
_entity.id
_entity.type
_entity.pdbx_description
1 polymer ?
#
loop_
_entity_poly.entity_id
_entity_poly.type
_entity_poly.pdbx_seq_one_letter_code
_entity_poly.pdbx_strand_id
1 'polypeptide(L)'
;MGSWRAWLVAAGMVVMVTMLTSESVVEAQLQYGYYDQLGCRGVEDRVRTLVRRSYVTDVTASAAMLRLAFHDCQVGPGGCDGSIMIEGNGREMSSDGNFGVKRLDIINSVKSDMEQMCPNTVSCADIIALAGRDAVAFNGGPDIRIPLGRKDADTSSAAEADSKLPPATSTVDRVLSVFAPFGLTPQESVAMLGTHILQQTLSFRFTYPNPSHNPTLLSSPSLPILSPLSPNLQHTEACIIWAIPI
;
A
#
# COMPACT_ATOMS: atom_id res chain seq x y z
N MET A 1 29.65 32.53 49.30
CA MET A 1 28.71 33.15 48.31
C MET A 1 28.91 32.66 46.87
N GLY A 2 29.58 31.55 46.63
CA GLY A 2 29.91 31.05 45.27
C GLY A 2 29.08 29.88 44.73
N SER A 3 28.33 29.19 45.59
CA SER A 3 27.74 27.91 45.18
C SER A 3 26.38 28.04 44.39
N TRP A 4 25.59 29.05 44.66
CA TRP A 4 24.28 29.22 44.04
C TRP A 4 24.35 29.61 42.55
N ARG A 5 25.38 30.38 42.16
CA ARG A 5 25.57 30.77 40.75
C ARG A 5 25.97 29.59 39.88
N ALA A 6 26.74 28.64 40.41
CA ALA A 6 27.15 27.43 39.70
C ALA A 6 25.95 26.51 39.45
N TRP A 7 25.00 26.38 40.40
CA TRP A 7 23.77 25.58 40.25
C TRP A 7 22.82 26.18 39.24
N LEU A 8 22.68 27.50 39.19
CA LEU A 8 21.79 28.18 38.21
C LEU A 8 22.35 28.06 36.78
N VAL A 9 23.66 28.12 36.59
CA VAL A 9 24.27 27.91 35.27
C VAL A 9 24.17 26.46 34.82
N ALA A 10 24.35 25.48 35.71
CA ALA A 10 24.20 24.07 35.41
C ALA A 10 22.74 23.71 35.08
N ALA A 11 21.78 24.24 35.84
CA ALA A 11 20.34 24.03 35.57
C ALA A 11 19.93 24.68 34.24
N GLY A 12 20.43 25.86 33.91
CA GLY A 12 20.17 26.52 32.63
C GLY A 12 20.73 25.77 31.44
N MET A 13 21.92 25.18 31.55
CA MET A 13 22.50 24.33 30.51
C MET A 13 21.71 23.03 30.30
N VAL A 14 21.25 22.38 31.36
CA VAL A 14 20.45 21.16 31.25
C VAL A 14 19.10 21.45 30.56
N VAL A 15 18.43 22.54 30.89
CA VAL A 15 17.19 22.95 30.24
C VAL A 15 17.42 23.31 28.76
N MET A 16 18.55 23.96 28.44
CA MET A 16 18.88 24.32 27.06
C MET A 16 19.22 23.08 26.22
N VAL A 17 19.91 22.09 26.79
CA VAL A 17 20.24 20.83 26.09
C VAL A 17 18.96 20.00 25.86
N THR A 18 18.02 19.97 26.80
CA THR A 18 16.74 19.25 26.62
C THR A 18 15.83 19.90 25.57
N MET A 19 15.93 21.22 25.39
CA MET A 19 15.18 21.93 24.34
C MET A 19 15.77 21.71 22.94
N LEU A 20 17.07 21.40 22.83
CA LEU A 20 17.74 21.16 21.56
C LEU A 20 17.61 19.72 21.06
N THR A 21 17.12 18.79 21.89
CA THR A 21 16.97 17.36 21.55
C THR A 21 15.53 16.95 21.25
N SER A 22 14.57 17.85 21.26
CA SER A 22 13.26 17.54 20.68
C SER A 22 13.39 17.64 19.15
N GLU A 23 14.07 16.68 18.52
CA GLU A 23 13.78 16.31 17.14
C GLU A 23 12.30 15.92 17.14
N SER A 24 11.47 16.85 16.72
CA SER A 24 10.11 16.52 16.30
C SER A 24 10.29 15.55 15.15
N VAL A 25 10.09 14.26 15.43
CA VAL A 25 9.81 13.29 14.38
C VAL A 25 8.53 13.81 13.72
N VAL A 26 8.70 14.56 12.65
CA VAL A 26 7.57 14.94 11.79
C VAL A 26 7.19 13.65 11.11
N GLU A 27 6.31 12.91 11.75
CA GLU A 27 5.62 11.79 11.14
C GLU A 27 4.97 12.36 9.87
N ALA A 28 5.34 11.81 8.72
CA ALA A 28 4.86 12.31 7.44
C ALA A 28 3.34 12.06 7.39
N GLN A 29 2.56 13.08 7.75
CA GLN A 29 1.12 12.99 7.75
C GLN A 29 0.63 12.95 6.31
N LEU A 30 -0.04 11.86 5.92
CA LEU A 30 -0.65 11.72 4.60
C LEU A 30 -1.70 12.81 4.38
N GLN A 31 -1.71 13.42 3.21
CA GLN A 31 -2.58 14.56 2.89
C GLN A 31 -3.20 14.42 1.50
N TYR A 32 -4.44 14.87 1.37
CA TYR A 32 -5.06 15.04 0.05
C TYR A 32 -4.43 16.21 -0.69
N GLY A 33 -4.10 16.00 -1.97
CA GLY A 33 -3.43 17.03 -2.77
C GLY A 33 -1.98 17.30 -2.34
N TYR A 34 -1.32 16.34 -1.73
CA TYR A 34 0.04 16.45 -1.21
C TYR A 34 1.02 17.02 -2.23
N TYR A 35 1.04 16.47 -3.44
CA TYR A 35 1.97 16.90 -4.49
C TYR A 35 1.65 18.28 -5.06
N ASP A 36 0.39 18.69 -5.06
CA ASP A 36 0.01 20.05 -5.50
C ASP A 36 0.59 21.11 -4.58
N GLN A 37 0.67 20.82 -3.28
CA GLN A 37 1.29 21.70 -2.28
C GLN A 37 2.81 21.80 -2.44
N LEU A 38 3.44 20.75 -2.98
CA LEU A 38 4.87 20.74 -3.32
C LEU A 38 5.16 21.36 -4.70
N GLY A 39 4.15 21.88 -5.39
CA GLY A 39 4.28 22.47 -6.72
C GLY A 39 4.27 21.45 -7.87
N CYS A 40 4.13 20.16 -7.57
CA CYS A 40 4.03 19.09 -8.56
C CYS A 40 2.55 18.75 -8.83
N ARG A 41 1.90 19.55 -9.64
CA ARG A 41 0.47 19.44 -9.90
C ARG A 41 0.12 18.32 -10.88
N GLY A 42 -1.02 17.70 -10.64
CA GLY A 42 -1.60 16.71 -11.56
C GLY A 42 -0.94 15.33 -11.51
N VAL A 43 -0.18 15.01 -10.46
CA VAL A 43 0.43 13.69 -10.25
C VAL A 43 -0.61 12.58 -10.32
N GLU A 44 -1.73 12.71 -9.59
CA GLU A 44 -2.77 11.69 -9.56
C GLU A 44 -3.35 11.38 -10.94
N ASP A 45 -3.68 12.41 -11.71
CA ASP A 45 -4.23 12.25 -13.05
C ASP A 45 -3.21 11.67 -14.04
N ARG A 46 -1.94 12.07 -13.87
CA ARG A 46 -0.86 11.54 -14.71
C ARG A 46 -0.61 10.07 -14.43
N VAL A 47 -0.50 9.66 -13.15
CA VAL A 47 -0.38 8.25 -12.75
C VAL A 47 -1.56 7.45 -13.29
N ARG A 48 -2.81 7.92 -13.05
CA ARG A 48 -4.03 7.29 -13.57
C ARG A 48 -3.98 7.06 -15.09
N THR A 49 -3.53 8.05 -15.83
CA THR A 49 -3.43 7.96 -17.29
C THR A 49 -2.43 6.88 -17.72
N LEU A 50 -1.29 6.81 -17.06
CA LEU A 50 -0.21 5.87 -17.40
C LEU A 50 -0.59 4.43 -17.04
N VAL A 51 -1.07 4.19 -15.81
CA VAL A 51 -1.47 2.83 -15.39
C VAL A 51 -2.66 2.31 -16.20
N ARG A 52 -3.63 3.18 -16.53
CA ARG A 52 -4.79 2.81 -17.35
C ARG A 52 -4.40 2.33 -18.74
N ARG A 53 -3.36 2.89 -19.36
CA ARG A 53 -2.83 2.37 -20.63
C ARG A 53 -2.41 0.91 -20.50
N SER A 54 -1.69 0.57 -19.41
CA SER A 54 -1.29 -0.81 -19.14
C SER A 54 -2.49 -1.73 -18.89
N TYR A 55 -3.54 -1.24 -18.22
CA TYR A 55 -4.76 -2.03 -17.95
C TYR A 55 -5.56 -2.33 -19.21
N VAL A 56 -5.60 -1.41 -20.16
CA VAL A 56 -6.28 -1.63 -21.45
C VAL A 56 -5.52 -2.62 -22.33
N THR A 57 -4.19 -2.60 -22.30
CA THR A 57 -3.35 -3.48 -23.14
C THR A 57 -3.14 -4.87 -22.52
N ASP A 58 -3.20 -4.97 -21.20
CA ASP A 58 -3.07 -6.22 -20.46
C ASP A 58 -4.13 -6.29 -19.36
N VAL A 59 -5.17 -7.07 -19.60
CA VAL A 59 -6.30 -7.24 -18.68
C VAL A 59 -5.90 -7.82 -17.31
N THR A 60 -4.72 -8.42 -17.18
CA THR A 60 -4.20 -8.95 -15.92
C THR A 60 -3.44 -7.88 -15.11
N ALA A 61 -3.10 -6.76 -15.73
CA ALA A 61 -2.30 -5.71 -15.11
C ALA A 61 -3.03 -5.04 -13.94
N SER A 62 -4.34 -4.78 -14.06
CA SER A 62 -5.11 -4.18 -12.96
C SER A 62 -5.14 -5.08 -11.71
N ALA A 63 -5.38 -6.39 -11.91
CA ALA A 63 -5.33 -7.35 -10.81
C ALA A 63 -3.90 -7.49 -10.22
N ALA A 64 -2.86 -7.37 -11.06
CA ALA A 64 -1.48 -7.40 -10.59
C ALA A 64 -1.16 -6.16 -9.73
N MET A 65 -1.62 -4.97 -10.12
CA MET A 65 -1.44 -3.74 -9.32
C MET A 65 -2.20 -3.78 -8.00
N LEU A 66 -3.40 -4.32 -8.01
CA LEU A 66 -4.20 -4.53 -6.80
C LEU A 66 -3.43 -5.41 -5.80
N ARG A 67 -2.89 -6.53 -6.27
CA ARG A 67 -2.09 -7.42 -5.43
C ARG A 67 -0.79 -6.78 -4.98
N LEU A 68 -0.08 -6.10 -5.88
CA LEU A 68 1.18 -5.43 -5.55
C LEU A 68 1.00 -4.45 -4.40
N ALA A 69 -0.03 -3.61 -4.47
CA ALA A 69 -0.32 -2.65 -3.41
C ALA A 69 -0.72 -3.32 -2.09
N PHE A 70 -1.46 -4.43 -2.12
CA PHE A 70 -1.74 -5.20 -0.92
C PHE A 70 -0.45 -5.74 -0.29
N HIS A 71 0.44 -6.34 -1.08
CA HIS A 71 1.69 -6.91 -0.58
C HIS A 71 2.62 -5.83 -0.02
N ASP A 72 2.77 -4.70 -0.69
CA ASP A 72 3.56 -3.57 -0.23
C ASP A 72 3.02 -3.02 1.10
N CYS A 73 1.70 -2.86 1.20
CA CYS A 73 1.08 -2.31 2.40
C CYS A 73 1.06 -3.28 3.60
N GLN A 74 1.19 -4.58 3.38
CA GLN A 74 1.18 -5.59 4.45
C GLN A 74 2.55 -5.74 5.12
N VAL A 75 3.63 -5.36 4.45
CA VAL A 75 5.02 -5.52 4.92
C VAL A 75 5.58 -4.16 5.35
N GLY A 76 6.65 -4.16 6.11
CA GLY A 76 7.29 -2.95 6.64
C GLY A 76 6.69 -2.41 7.94
N PRO A 77 7.39 -1.51 8.61
CA PRO A 77 7.00 -0.97 9.92
C PRO A 77 5.75 -0.08 9.86
N GLY A 78 5.47 0.52 8.72
CA GLY A 78 4.28 1.34 8.47
C GLY A 78 3.39 0.82 7.33
N GLY A 79 3.89 -0.13 6.56
CA GLY A 79 3.26 -0.59 5.31
C GLY A 79 3.19 0.49 4.22
N CYS A 80 2.90 0.07 2.99
CA CYS A 80 2.80 0.99 1.84
C CYS A 80 4.03 1.90 1.69
N ASP A 81 5.22 1.34 1.78
CA ASP A 81 6.48 2.10 1.77
C ASP A 81 7.37 1.81 0.54
N GLY A 82 6.83 1.10 -0.45
CA GLY A 82 7.54 0.80 -1.69
C GLY A 82 8.70 -0.17 -1.53
N SER A 83 8.92 -0.75 -0.36
CA SER A 83 10.03 -1.67 -0.06
C SER A 83 10.05 -2.91 -0.96
N ILE A 84 8.88 -3.31 -1.46
CA ILE A 84 8.72 -4.42 -2.43
C ILE A 84 9.42 -4.14 -3.77
N MET A 85 9.68 -2.87 -4.10
CA MET A 85 10.40 -2.48 -5.32
C MET A 85 11.92 -2.61 -5.21
N ILE A 86 12.45 -2.86 -4.01
CA ILE A 86 13.90 -2.99 -3.78
C ILE A 86 14.37 -4.37 -4.23
N GLU A 87 15.22 -4.40 -5.26
CA GLU A 87 15.75 -5.62 -5.83
C GLU A 87 16.92 -6.20 -5.02
N GLY A 88 17.12 -7.52 -5.14
CA GLY A 88 18.27 -8.23 -4.56
C GLY A 88 17.88 -9.47 -3.76
N ASN A 89 18.90 -10.27 -3.41
CA ASN A 89 18.72 -11.49 -2.61
C ASN A 89 18.32 -11.12 -1.16
N GLY A 90 17.39 -11.87 -0.57
CA GLY A 90 16.89 -11.64 0.79
C GLY A 90 15.93 -10.44 0.91
N ARG A 91 15.57 -9.80 -0.21
CA ARG A 91 14.55 -8.74 -0.29
C ARG A 91 13.15 -9.35 -0.37
N GLU A 92 12.12 -8.54 -0.19
CA GLU A 92 10.73 -9.01 -0.15
C GLU A 92 10.33 -9.86 -1.34
N MET A 93 10.73 -9.50 -2.55
CA MET A 93 10.44 -10.26 -3.76
C MET A 93 11.04 -11.67 -3.79
N SER A 94 11.99 -11.98 -2.90
CA SER A 94 12.52 -13.35 -2.71
C SER A 94 11.75 -14.17 -1.68
N SER A 95 10.74 -13.60 -1.01
CA SER A 95 9.83 -14.31 -0.12
C SER A 95 8.87 -15.21 -0.91
N ASP A 96 8.61 -16.41 -0.38
CA ASP A 96 7.60 -17.32 -0.92
C ASP A 96 6.20 -16.69 -0.89
N GLY A 97 5.91 -15.83 0.09
CA GLY A 97 4.67 -15.07 0.19
C GLY A 97 4.45 -14.14 -1.01
N ASN A 98 5.52 -13.65 -1.62
CA ASN A 98 5.48 -12.77 -2.79
C ASN A 98 5.54 -13.54 -4.13
N PHE A 99 5.54 -14.88 -4.09
CA PHE A 99 5.49 -15.64 -5.33
C PHE A 99 4.29 -15.24 -6.20
N GLY A 100 4.57 -14.90 -7.47
CA GLY A 100 3.57 -14.47 -8.44
C GLY A 100 3.15 -12.98 -8.35
N VAL A 101 3.73 -12.19 -7.46
CA VAL A 101 3.71 -10.72 -7.59
C VAL A 101 4.47 -10.37 -8.88
N LYS A 102 3.90 -9.52 -9.70
CA LYS A 102 4.42 -9.22 -11.04
C LYS A 102 4.05 -7.82 -11.48
N ARG A 103 4.59 -7.38 -12.63
CA ARG A 103 4.30 -6.11 -13.30
C ARG A 103 4.88 -4.89 -12.55
N LEU A 104 6.00 -5.09 -11.82
CA LEU A 104 6.78 -4.00 -11.25
C LEU A 104 7.28 -3.05 -12.35
N ASP A 105 7.41 -3.54 -13.57
CA ASP A 105 7.72 -2.77 -14.78
C ASP A 105 6.77 -1.58 -15.00
N ILE A 106 5.48 -1.74 -14.65
CA ILE A 106 4.49 -0.66 -14.73
C ILE A 106 4.87 0.47 -13.75
N ILE A 107 5.17 0.12 -12.50
CA ILE A 107 5.56 1.10 -11.48
C ILE A 107 6.85 1.81 -11.89
N ASN A 108 7.86 1.07 -12.35
CA ASN A 108 9.13 1.64 -12.83
C ASN A 108 8.91 2.61 -14.01
N SER A 109 8.02 2.25 -14.96
CA SER A 109 7.68 3.12 -16.08
C SER A 109 6.99 4.41 -15.63
N VAL A 110 6.03 4.29 -14.70
CA VAL A 110 5.34 5.46 -14.13
C VAL A 110 6.32 6.32 -13.34
N LYS A 111 7.19 5.72 -12.53
CA LYS A 111 8.22 6.44 -11.76
C LYS A 111 9.14 7.22 -12.69
N SER A 112 9.60 6.62 -13.79
CA SER A 112 10.44 7.30 -14.78
C SER A 112 9.74 8.53 -15.41
N ASP A 113 8.45 8.46 -15.68
CA ASP A 113 7.64 9.59 -16.17
C ASP A 113 7.49 10.68 -15.08
N MET A 114 7.25 10.27 -13.84
CA MET A 114 7.15 11.20 -12.70
C MET A 114 8.47 11.93 -12.45
N GLU A 115 9.62 11.26 -12.60
CA GLU A 115 10.94 11.89 -12.46
C GLU A 115 11.20 12.96 -13.53
N GLN A 116 10.62 12.81 -14.72
CA GLN A 116 10.70 13.86 -15.76
C GLN A 116 9.80 15.05 -15.43
N MET A 117 8.65 14.81 -14.80
CA MET A 117 7.69 15.85 -14.45
C MET A 117 8.09 16.59 -13.17
N CYS A 118 8.49 15.85 -12.14
CA CYS A 118 8.82 16.37 -10.81
C CYS A 118 9.98 15.55 -10.21
N PRO A 119 11.23 15.90 -10.51
CA PRO A 119 12.40 15.13 -10.08
C PRO A 119 12.46 14.95 -8.56
N ASN A 120 12.74 13.73 -8.10
CA ASN A 120 12.91 13.35 -6.69
C ASN A 120 11.72 13.74 -5.77
N THR A 121 10.52 13.82 -6.32
CA THR A 121 9.37 14.31 -5.57
C THR A 121 8.34 13.21 -5.29
N VAL A 122 8.02 12.37 -6.29
CA VAL A 122 6.94 11.38 -6.20
C VAL A 122 7.51 10.02 -5.79
N SER A 123 7.05 9.48 -4.65
CA SER A 123 7.50 8.18 -4.14
C SER A 123 6.95 7.00 -4.95
N CYS A 124 7.67 5.88 -4.98
CA CYS A 124 7.17 4.61 -5.50
C CYS A 124 5.99 4.10 -4.66
N ALA A 125 6.03 4.28 -3.36
CA ALA A 125 4.95 3.94 -2.44
C ALA A 125 3.62 4.59 -2.84
N ASP A 126 3.62 5.89 -3.13
CA ASP A 126 2.42 6.59 -3.58
C ASP A 126 2.01 6.17 -5.01
N ILE A 127 2.96 5.88 -5.90
CA ILE A 127 2.63 5.35 -7.23
C ILE A 127 1.96 3.98 -7.12
N ILE A 128 2.43 3.09 -6.25
CA ILE A 128 1.83 1.77 -6.01
C ILE A 128 0.41 1.94 -5.45
N ALA A 129 0.23 2.78 -4.44
CA ALA A 129 -1.08 3.05 -3.85
C ALA A 129 -2.07 3.63 -4.88
N LEU A 130 -1.63 4.59 -5.71
CA LEU A 130 -2.43 5.16 -6.79
C LEU A 130 -2.76 4.12 -7.87
N ALA A 131 -1.80 3.29 -8.27
CA ALA A 131 -2.03 2.23 -9.26
C ALA A 131 -3.09 1.24 -8.78
N GLY A 132 -3.01 0.84 -7.53
CA GLY A 132 -4.00 -0.03 -6.95
C GLY A 132 -5.39 0.61 -6.86
N ARG A 133 -5.50 1.85 -6.36
CA ARG A 133 -6.76 2.63 -6.36
C ARG A 133 -7.38 2.68 -7.77
N ASP A 134 -6.58 2.99 -8.76
CA ASP A 134 -7.04 3.13 -10.13
C ASP A 134 -7.39 1.78 -10.77
N ALA A 135 -6.81 0.67 -10.28
CA ALA A 135 -7.22 -0.66 -10.66
C ALA A 135 -8.64 -0.98 -10.20
N VAL A 136 -9.03 -0.57 -8.99
CA VAL A 136 -10.42 -0.69 -8.50
C VAL A 136 -11.38 0.05 -9.42
N ALA A 137 -11.12 1.34 -9.68
CA ALA A 137 -11.98 2.16 -10.53
C ALA A 137 -12.04 1.65 -11.97
N PHE A 138 -10.93 1.14 -12.51
CA PHE A 138 -10.87 0.56 -13.87
C PHE A 138 -11.76 -0.68 -14.02
N ASN A 139 -11.87 -1.49 -12.97
CA ASN A 139 -12.70 -2.69 -12.95
C ASN A 139 -14.17 -2.44 -12.56
N GLY A 140 -14.61 -1.18 -12.50
CA GLY A 140 -16.01 -0.81 -12.22
C GLY A 140 -16.31 -0.55 -10.74
N GLY A 141 -15.28 -0.55 -9.89
CA GLY A 141 -15.40 -0.12 -8.50
C GLY A 141 -15.49 1.40 -8.35
N PRO A 142 -15.67 1.91 -7.13
CA PRO A 142 -15.77 3.33 -6.88
C PRO A 142 -14.45 4.09 -7.16
N ASP A 143 -14.56 5.36 -7.53
CA ASP A 143 -13.40 6.27 -7.59
C ASP A 143 -13.12 6.79 -6.18
N ILE A 144 -12.05 6.30 -5.56
CA ILE A 144 -11.71 6.56 -4.17
C ILE A 144 -10.61 7.63 -4.11
N ARG A 145 -10.77 8.62 -3.24
CA ARG A 145 -9.70 9.56 -2.93
C ARG A 145 -8.83 8.97 -1.82
N ILE A 146 -7.52 8.98 -2.04
CA ILE A 146 -6.54 8.54 -1.04
C ILE A 146 -5.61 9.69 -0.67
N PRO A 147 -5.19 9.80 0.60
CA PRO A 147 -4.17 10.73 0.98
C PRO A 147 -2.79 10.23 0.52
N LEU A 148 -1.89 11.16 0.17
CA LEU A 148 -0.56 10.91 -0.36
C LEU A 148 0.51 11.52 0.53
N GLY A 149 1.77 11.22 0.27
CA GLY A 149 2.92 11.70 1.05
C GLY A 149 3.72 10.56 1.68
N ARG A 150 3.49 9.31 1.23
CA ARG A 150 4.31 8.16 1.66
C ARG A 150 5.74 8.35 1.22
N LYS A 151 6.65 7.84 2.02
CA LYS A 151 8.09 7.81 1.71
C LYS A 151 8.48 6.39 1.31
N ASP A 152 9.40 6.30 0.36
CA ASP A 152 10.01 5.03 0.01
C ASP A 152 10.95 4.57 1.12
N ALA A 153 10.88 3.27 1.46
CA ALA A 153 11.85 2.62 2.35
C ALA A 153 13.21 2.45 1.65
N ASP A 154 14.24 2.42 2.44
CA ASP A 154 15.63 2.12 2.04
C ASP A 154 16.05 0.68 2.37
N THR A 155 15.18 -0.06 3.06
CA THR A 155 15.38 -1.48 3.41
C THR A 155 14.20 -2.34 2.97
N SER A 156 14.46 -3.63 2.76
CA SER A 156 13.47 -4.64 2.35
C SER A 156 13.91 -5.99 2.88
N SER A 157 12.98 -6.86 3.31
CA SER A 157 13.30 -8.13 3.95
C SER A 157 12.31 -9.25 3.59
N ALA A 158 12.84 -10.34 3.01
CA ALA A 158 12.06 -11.55 2.75
C ALA A 158 11.51 -12.16 4.04
N ALA A 159 12.31 -12.20 5.11
CA ALA A 159 11.87 -12.76 6.39
C ALA A 159 10.72 -11.95 7.02
N GLU A 160 10.70 -10.64 6.81
CA GLU A 160 9.61 -9.80 7.25
C GLU A 160 8.35 -10.11 6.43
N ALA A 161 8.45 -10.18 5.11
CA ALA A 161 7.35 -10.55 4.23
C ALA A 161 6.76 -11.92 4.61
N ASP A 162 7.60 -12.94 4.85
CA ASP A 162 7.15 -14.27 5.28
C ASP A 162 6.39 -14.24 6.62
N SER A 163 6.74 -13.31 7.51
CA SER A 163 6.07 -13.16 8.81
C SER A 163 4.73 -12.43 8.74
N LYS A 164 4.59 -11.48 7.81
CA LYS A 164 3.46 -10.55 7.67
C LYS A 164 2.41 -11.02 6.68
N LEU A 165 2.82 -11.70 5.61
CA LEU A 165 1.89 -12.21 4.61
C LEU A 165 1.29 -13.54 5.08
N PRO A 166 -0.05 -13.69 5.12
CA PRO A 166 -0.68 -14.95 5.49
C PRO A 166 -0.50 -15.98 4.37
N PRO A 167 0.10 -17.16 4.62
CA PRO A 167 0.13 -18.26 3.65
C PRO A 167 -1.28 -18.67 3.21
N ALA A 168 -1.41 -19.20 1.98
CA ALA A 168 -2.70 -19.66 1.46
C ALA A 168 -3.36 -20.78 2.30
N THR A 169 -2.58 -21.48 3.11
CA THR A 169 -3.02 -22.54 4.04
C THR A 169 -3.35 -22.01 5.45
N SER A 170 -3.35 -20.70 5.65
CA SER A 170 -3.59 -20.09 6.96
C SER A 170 -4.96 -20.43 7.51
N THR A 171 -5.02 -20.65 8.83
CA THR A 171 -6.28 -20.73 9.56
C THR A 171 -6.93 -19.35 9.66
N VAL A 172 -8.23 -19.31 9.91
CA VAL A 172 -8.97 -18.05 10.12
C VAL A 172 -8.33 -17.19 11.22
N ASP A 173 -7.98 -17.81 12.36
CA ASP A 173 -7.36 -17.10 13.49
C ASP A 173 -6.02 -16.47 13.09
N ARG A 174 -5.22 -17.15 12.27
CA ARG A 174 -3.96 -16.60 11.77
C ARG A 174 -4.21 -15.39 10.87
N VAL A 175 -5.17 -15.48 9.97
CA VAL A 175 -5.56 -14.36 9.09
C VAL A 175 -6.00 -13.15 9.91
N LEU A 176 -6.92 -13.37 10.87
CA LEU A 176 -7.40 -12.29 11.72
C LEU A 176 -6.26 -11.67 12.55
N SER A 177 -5.31 -12.50 13.06
CA SER A 177 -4.15 -11.99 13.81
C SER A 177 -3.20 -11.14 12.99
N VAL A 178 -3.10 -11.40 11.68
CA VAL A 178 -2.25 -10.64 10.75
C VAL A 178 -2.88 -9.27 10.44
N PHE A 179 -4.21 -9.19 10.35
CA PHE A 179 -4.92 -7.96 10.02
C PHE A 179 -5.33 -7.11 11.24
N ALA A 180 -5.37 -7.71 12.43
CA ALA A 180 -5.72 -7.00 13.67
C ALA A 180 -4.86 -5.75 13.95
N PRO A 181 -3.52 -5.74 13.73
CA PRO A 181 -2.70 -4.55 13.92
C PRO A 181 -3.11 -3.36 13.05
N PHE A 182 -3.77 -3.61 11.91
CA PHE A 182 -4.30 -2.58 11.01
C PHE A 182 -5.73 -2.14 11.40
N GLY A 183 -6.28 -2.66 12.50
CA GLY A 183 -7.63 -2.32 12.97
C GLY A 183 -8.76 -2.92 12.13
N LEU A 184 -8.48 -3.89 11.26
CA LEU A 184 -9.47 -4.52 10.39
C LEU A 184 -10.39 -5.44 11.19
N THR A 185 -11.69 -5.31 10.95
CA THR A 185 -12.70 -6.25 11.45
C THR A 185 -12.59 -7.61 10.75
N PRO A 186 -13.19 -8.68 11.29
CA PRO A 186 -13.23 -9.96 10.60
C PRO A 186 -13.84 -9.89 9.19
N GLN A 187 -14.86 -9.07 8.99
CA GLN A 187 -15.50 -8.87 7.68
C GLN A 187 -14.56 -8.19 6.68
N GLU A 188 -13.87 -7.14 7.12
CA GLU A 188 -12.87 -6.44 6.30
C GLU A 188 -11.68 -7.34 5.99
N SER A 189 -11.23 -8.16 6.94
CA SER A 189 -10.18 -9.16 6.74
C SER A 189 -10.55 -10.18 5.64
N VAL A 190 -11.81 -10.63 5.60
CA VAL A 190 -12.31 -11.51 4.54
C VAL A 190 -12.34 -10.79 3.20
N ALA A 191 -12.76 -9.53 3.16
CA ALA A 191 -12.77 -8.72 1.94
C ALA A 191 -11.35 -8.53 1.39
N MET A 192 -10.36 -8.27 2.25
CA MET A 192 -8.95 -8.19 1.87
C MET A 192 -8.44 -9.48 1.22
N LEU A 193 -8.79 -10.64 1.76
CA LEU A 193 -8.44 -11.93 1.14
C LEU A 193 -9.14 -12.15 -0.21
N GLY A 194 -10.34 -11.60 -0.39
CA GLY A 194 -11.09 -11.69 -1.65
C GLY A 194 -10.33 -11.11 -2.85
N THR A 195 -9.51 -10.09 -2.64
CA THR A 195 -8.66 -9.51 -3.70
C THR A 195 -7.65 -10.53 -4.26
N HIS A 196 -7.17 -11.43 -3.42
CA HIS A 196 -6.25 -12.51 -3.81
C HIS A 196 -6.92 -13.54 -4.75
N ILE A 197 -8.17 -13.88 -4.45
CA ILE A 197 -8.97 -14.83 -5.26
C ILE A 197 -9.25 -14.23 -6.64
N LEU A 198 -9.62 -12.96 -6.70
CA LEU A 198 -9.89 -12.26 -7.96
C LEU A 198 -8.68 -12.27 -8.90
N GLN A 199 -7.48 -12.02 -8.38
CA GLN A 199 -6.28 -12.05 -9.19
C GLN A 199 -5.98 -13.44 -9.75
N GLN A 200 -6.12 -14.49 -8.95
CA GLN A 200 -5.90 -15.87 -9.41
C GLN A 200 -6.94 -16.25 -10.47
N THR A 201 -8.21 -15.92 -10.24
CA THR A 201 -9.31 -16.22 -11.17
C THR A 201 -9.16 -15.49 -12.49
N LEU A 202 -8.82 -14.19 -12.48
CA LEU A 202 -8.59 -13.42 -13.69
C LEU A 202 -7.34 -13.91 -14.43
N SER A 203 -6.23 -14.16 -13.75
CA SER A 203 -5.01 -14.70 -14.37
C SER A 203 -5.27 -16.06 -14.99
N PHE A 204 -6.00 -16.95 -14.31
CA PHE A 204 -6.33 -18.28 -14.82
C PHE A 204 -7.25 -18.21 -16.04
N ARG A 205 -8.28 -17.37 -16.00
CA ARG A 205 -9.26 -17.23 -17.08
C ARG A 205 -8.67 -16.71 -18.39
N PHE A 206 -7.65 -15.86 -18.30
CA PHE A 206 -6.99 -15.29 -19.49
C PHE A 206 -5.79 -16.08 -19.95
N THR A 207 -5.13 -16.85 -19.07
CA THR A 207 -3.99 -17.70 -19.45
C THR A 207 -4.42 -19.05 -20.05
N TYR A 208 -5.62 -19.54 -19.69
CA TYR A 208 -6.19 -20.79 -20.17
C TYR A 208 -7.61 -20.60 -20.70
N PRO A 209 -7.78 -20.10 -21.93
CA PRO A 209 -9.09 -19.97 -22.55
C PRO A 209 -9.59 -21.34 -23.04
N ASN A 210 -9.86 -22.28 -22.14
CA ASN A 210 -10.47 -23.55 -22.49
C ASN A 210 -11.97 -23.53 -22.14
N PRO A 211 -12.88 -23.60 -23.13
CA PRO A 211 -14.33 -23.53 -22.92
C PRO A 211 -14.94 -24.77 -22.26
N SER A 212 -14.16 -25.78 -21.94
CA SER A 212 -14.68 -27.05 -21.37
C SER A 212 -14.76 -27.08 -19.84
N HIS A 213 -14.33 -26.04 -19.12
CA HIS A 213 -14.55 -25.94 -17.68
C HIS A 213 -15.77 -25.08 -17.37
N ASN A 214 -16.80 -25.75 -16.92
CA ASN A 214 -18.13 -25.33 -16.56
C ASN A 214 -18.15 -24.02 -15.69
N PRO A 215 -18.86 -22.96 -16.11
CA PRO A 215 -18.92 -21.68 -15.41
C PRO A 215 -19.81 -21.67 -14.16
N THR A 216 -20.16 -22.82 -13.61
CA THR A 216 -21.12 -22.95 -12.49
C THR A 216 -20.62 -22.40 -11.14
N LEU A 217 -19.37 -21.94 -11.05
CA LEU A 217 -18.84 -21.35 -9.81
C LEU A 217 -18.99 -19.82 -9.70
N LEU A 218 -19.58 -19.15 -10.69
CA LEU A 218 -19.76 -17.69 -10.69
C LEU A 218 -21.21 -17.23 -10.51
N SER A 219 -22.13 -18.14 -10.20
CA SER A 219 -23.48 -17.78 -9.75
C SER A 219 -23.59 -17.85 -8.22
N SER A 220 -22.69 -17.19 -7.52
CA SER A 220 -22.87 -16.97 -6.08
C SER A 220 -23.71 -15.72 -5.84
N PRO A 221 -24.67 -15.78 -4.90
CA PRO A 221 -25.58 -14.68 -4.66
C PRO A 221 -24.84 -13.43 -4.19
N SER A 222 -25.38 -12.28 -4.55
CA SER A 222 -24.98 -10.94 -4.13
C SER A 222 -24.30 -10.91 -2.76
N LEU A 223 -23.00 -10.59 -2.76
CA LEU A 223 -22.29 -10.22 -1.53
C LEU A 223 -23.04 -9.05 -0.88
N PRO A 224 -23.24 -9.07 0.45
CA PRO A 224 -23.91 -7.98 1.13
C PRO A 224 -23.10 -6.69 0.93
N ILE A 225 -23.81 -5.63 0.54
CA ILE A 225 -23.27 -4.27 0.47
C ILE A 225 -22.78 -3.93 1.88
N LEU A 226 -21.46 -3.76 2.02
CA LEU A 226 -20.87 -3.33 3.29
C LEU A 226 -21.37 -1.91 3.60
N SER A 227 -21.87 -1.74 4.81
CA SER A 227 -22.27 -0.44 5.35
C SER A 227 -21.05 0.52 5.36
N PRO A 228 -21.28 1.86 5.29
CA PRO A 228 -20.18 2.82 5.30
C PRO A 228 -19.28 2.62 6.53
N LEU A 229 -17.98 2.67 6.28
CA LEU A 229 -16.91 2.45 7.26
C LEU A 229 -17.05 3.37 8.48
N SER A 230 -16.68 2.85 9.63
CA SER A 230 -16.73 3.55 10.92
C SER A 230 -15.85 4.82 10.92
N PRO A 231 -16.29 5.93 11.55
CA PRO A 231 -15.61 7.23 11.52
C PRO A 231 -14.29 7.31 12.32
N ASN A 232 -13.84 6.22 12.96
CA ASN A 232 -12.66 6.22 13.83
C ASN A 232 -11.34 5.78 13.16
N LEU A 233 -11.30 5.68 11.83
CA LEU A 233 -10.20 5.08 11.07
C LEU A 233 -9.18 6.08 10.51
N GLN A 234 -8.82 7.11 11.24
CA GLN A 234 -7.95 8.19 10.74
C GLN A 234 -6.45 7.81 10.60
N HIS A 235 -5.99 6.68 11.14
CA HIS A 235 -4.58 6.27 11.06
C HIS A 235 -4.30 4.99 10.23
N THR A 236 -5.33 4.27 9.82
CA THR A 236 -5.22 3.01 9.04
C THR A 236 -5.80 3.12 7.64
N GLU A 237 -6.24 4.30 7.21
CA GLU A 237 -6.94 4.51 5.93
C GLU A 237 -6.11 4.13 4.69
N ALA A 238 -4.79 4.13 4.79
CA ALA A 238 -3.93 3.81 3.67
C ALA A 238 -4.02 2.33 3.23
N CYS A 239 -4.27 1.40 4.17
CA CYS A 239 -4.41 -0.02 3.88
C CYS A 239 -5.88 -0.45 3.67
N ILE A 240 -6.86 0.35 4.11
CA ILE A 240 -8.30 0.01 4.10
C ILE A 240 -8.94 0.20 2.72
N ILE A 241 -8.32 0.95 1.83
CA ILE A 241 -8.81 1.19 0.46
C ILE A 241 -9.11 -0.12 -0.30
N TRP A 242 -8.54 -1.23 0.17
CA TRP A 242 -8.65 -2.54 -0.45
C TRP A 242 -9.84 -3.39 0.05
N ALA A 243 -10.53 -2.96 1.09
CA ALA A 243 -11.66 -3.68 1.68
C ALA A 243 -13.02 -3.36 1.01
N ILE A 244 -13.04 -2.64 -0.12
CA ILE A 244 -14.27 -2.33 -0.83
C ILE A 244 -14.62 -3.49 -1.76
N PRO A 245 -15.78 -4.13 -1.60
CA PRO A 245 -16.21 -5.19 -2.51
C PRO A 245 -16.49 -4.62 -3.91
N ILE A 246 -15.92 -5.26 -4.93
CA ILE A 246 -16.29 -5.10 -6.34
C ILE A 246 -17.55 -5.92 -6.61
#